data_2509618478a6a397381061494d0692d3
#
_entry.id   2509618478a6a397381061494d0692d3
#
_cell.length_a   1.000
_cell.length_b   1.000
_cell.length_c   1.000
_cell.angle_alpha   90.00
_cell.angle_beta   90.00
_cell.angle_gamma   90.00
#
_symmetry.space_group_name_H-M   'P 1'
#
loop_
_entity.id
_entity.type
_entity.pdbx_description
1 polymer ?
#
loop_
_entity_poly.entity_id
_entity_poly.type
_entity_poly.pdbx_seq_one_letter_code
_entity_poly.pdbx_strand_id
1 'polypeptide(L)'
;MPLRLGPAGVPLSCKGRTIVEGMDDITVLGLDAMEIQTVRTVQPKHFDQYWQAGILSWDSDIEMNMHGPYYAELLGNRRERNRSLLKMESSMQAGKILNARHLTYHVGPYGEYEPGSAANEQVANVFSGVVERVRSIWGDAQEELDYAAFPWIHESEPSLVGIETSGRQELWGTIEEVLEVCNHVEGTVPVINMAHIHARGHGKMKTSEDYAELFDLVRQSYGGKKFYCHFAGVEHRMGNALHYTQIKKSDLKFEPFAEYLAEEGDWLDITIISDSPLLEHDAMYMLQHYDKARQRLLEIRARDERRLKLAREAGMSSDELAELEKQAAEARKKSEEEKSDEAEKPSPTKKSPPKKDTTSSEMMSFDDSEDDDDLF
;
A
#
# COMPACT_ATOMS: atom_id res chain seq x y z
N MET A 1 15.78 -9.58 -1.82
CA MET A 1 14.81 -8.48 -1.80
C MET A 1 13.92 -8.67 -0.61
N PRO A 2 13.83 -7.75 0.26
CA PRO A 2 12.79 -7.79 1.27
C PRO A 2 11.48 -7.25 0.66
N LEU A 3 10.68 -8.15 0.06
CA LEU A 3 9.26 -7.90 -0.12
C LEU A 3 8.59 -8.33 1.15
N ARG A 4 7.87 -7.41 1.80
CA ARG A 4 7.01 -7.67 2.93
C ARG A 4 5.55 -7.55 2.51
N LEU A 5 4.73 -8.46 3.01
CA LEU A 5 3.30 -8.50 2.73
C LEU A 5 2.50 -8.67 4.02
N GLY A 6 1.39 -7.96 4.11
CA GLY A 6 0.52 -8.09 5.27
C GLY A 6 -0.85 -7.44 5.10
N PRO A 7 -1.75 -7.62 6.08
CA PRO A 7 -3.10 -7.05 6.06
C PRO A 7 -3.15 -5.66 6.69
N ALA A 8 -4.16 -4.87 6.29
CA ALA A 8 -4.57 -3.62 6.92
C ALA A 8 -5.49 -3.91 8.12
N GLY A 9 -4.91 -4.43 9.19
CA GLY A 9 -5.60 -4.76 10.44
C GLY A 9 -5.39 -6.21 10.88
N VAL A 10 -6.02 -6.53 12.02
CA VAL A 10 -5.98 -7.90 12.56
C VAL A 10 -6.66 -8.87 11.59
N PRO A 11 -6.03 -9.99 11.23
CA PRO A 11 -6.56 -10.96 10.28
C PRO A 11 -7.98 -11.42 10.62
N LEU A 12 -8.78 -11.70 9.59
CA LEU A 12 -10.14 -12.27 9.76
C LEU A 12 -10.10 -13.66 10.38
N SER A 13 -9.03 -14.41 10.14
CA SER A 13 -8.78 -15.75 10.72
C SER A 13 -8.47 -15.70 12.22
N CYS A 14 -8.00 -14.57 12.75
CA CYS A 14 -7.63 -14.39 14.13
C CYS A 14 -8.85 -14.45 15.05
N LYS A 15 -8.90 -15.49 15.91
CA LYS A 15 -10.05 -15.75 16.80
C LYS A 15 -10.13 -14.77 17.96
N GLY A 16 -9.00 -14.39 18.54
CA GLY A 16 -8.93 -13.53 19.73
C GLY A 16 -9.07 -12.04 19.39
N ARG A 17 -8.90 -11.66 18.13
CA ARG A 17 -9.03 -10.29 17.64
C ARG A 17 -8.11 -9.27 18.31
N THR A 18 -7.03 -9.72 18.96
CA THR A 18 -5.99 -8.84 19.49
C THR A 18 -4.88 -8.62 18.45
N ILE A 19 -4.13 -7.54 18.59
CA ILE A 19 -3.02 -7.23 17.68
C ILE A 19 -1.95 -8.32 17.76
N VAL A 20 -1.59 -8.75 18.97
CA VAL A 20 -0.56 -9.77 19.20
C VAL A 20 -0.95 -11.11 18.57
N GLU A 21 -2.18 -11.58 18.83
CA GLU A 21 -2.68 -12.82 18.20
C GLU A 21 -2.74 -12.69 16.68
N GLY A 22 -3.05 -11.48 16.16
CA GLY A 22 -2.99 -11.20 14.72
C GLY A 22 -1.58 -11.31 14.17
N MET A 23 -0.55 -10.85 14.89
CA MET A 23 0.86 -11.00 14.50
C MET A 23 1.29 -12.48 14.48
N ASP A 24 0.86 -13.27 15.46
CA ASP A 24 1.08 -14.72 15.46
C ASP A 24 0.44 -15.39 14.24
N ASP A 25 -0.82 -15.03 13.93
CA ASP A 25 -1.54 -15.59 12.78
C ASP A 25 -0.85 -15.24 11.45
N ILE A 26 -0.45 -13.98 11.22
CA ILE A 26 0.24 -13.60 9.97
C ILE A 26 1.57 -14.33 9.81
N THR A 27 2.29 -14.58 10.90
CA THR A 27 3.55 -15.34 10.87
C THR A 27 3.31 -16.78 10.41
N VAL A 28 2.26 -17.44 10.92
CA VAL A 28 1.86 -18.80 10.48
C VAL A 28 1.46 -18.82 9.01
N LEU A 29 0.87 -17.73 8.50
CA LEU A 29 0.47 -17.57 7.10
C LEU A 29 1.64 -17.23 6.15
N GLY A 30 2.85 -17.01 6.70
CA GLY A 30 4.04 -16.62 5.95
C GLY A 30 4.05 -15.15 5.53
N LEU A 31 3.29 -14.31 6.23
CA LEU A 31 3.26 -12.86 6.09
C LEU A 31 4.17 -12.22 7.15
N ASP A 32 4.72 -11.05 6.87
CA ASP A 32 5.76 -10.41 7.67
C ASP A 32 5.57 -8.89 7.86
N ALA A 33 4.37 -8.39 7.55
CA ALA A 33 3.95 -7.02 7.83
C ALA A 33 2.50 -6.96 8.32
N MET A 34 2.17 -5.93 9.09
CA MET A 34 0.78 -5.59 9.45
C MET A 34 0.65 -4.09 9.68
N GLU A 35 -0.45 -3.50 9.23
CA GLU A 35 -0.75 -2.11 9.50
C GLU A 35 -1.97 -1.98 10.40
N ILE A 36 -1.87 -1.21 11.48
CA ILE A 36 -2.99 -0.93 12.36
C ILE A 36 -3.78 0.28 11.83
N GLN A 37 -5.07 0.09 11.64
CA GLN A 37 -5.98 1.12 11.12
C GLN A 37 -6.63 1.91 12.26
N THR A 38 -6.32 3.22 12.37
CA THR A 38 -6.94 4.09 13.37
C THR A 38 -7.94 5.04 12.70
N VAL A 39 -9.04 4.48 12.20
CA VAL A 39 -10.02 5.15 11.31
C VAL A 39 -10.49 6.52 11.83
N ARG A 40 -10.78 6.64 13.13
CA ARG A 40 -11.26 7.89 13.74
C ARG A 40 -10.25 8.50 14.70
N THR A 41 -9.75 7.70 15.63
CA THR A 41 -8.78 8.10 16.65
C THR A 41 -8.23 6.86 17.36
N VAL A 42 -7.09 7.01 18.02
CA VAL A 42 -6.52 5.98 18.87
C VAL A 42 -7.26 5.96 20.23
N GLN A 43 -7.57 4.77 20.69
CA GLN A 43 -8.17 4.58 22.00
C GLN A 43 -7.09 4.26 23.07
N PRO A 44 -6.95 5.08 24.13
CA PRO A 44 -5.92 4.85 25.17
C PRO A 44 -5.99 3.46 25.81
N LYS A 45 -7.18 2.85 25.88
CA LYS A 45 -7.36 1.49 26.41
C LYS A 45 -6.59 0.39 25.65
N HIS A 46 -6.10 0.68 24.46
CA HIS A 46 -5.34 -0.26 23.62
C HIS A 46 -3.82 -0.10 23.74
N PHE A 47 -3.31 0.83 24.56
CA PHE A 47 -1.87 1.04 24.67
C PHE A 47 -1.10 -0.21 25.15
N ASP A 48 -1.69 -1.02 26.04
CA ASP A 48 -1.07 -2.29 26.45
C ASP A 48 -0.90 -3.25 25.26
N GLN A 49 -1.87 -3.30 24.35
CA GLN A 49 -1.78 -4.13 23.15
C GLN A 49 -0.73 -3.58 22.17
N TYR A 50 -0.64 -2.25 22.00
CA TYR A 50 0.40 -1.64 21.17
C TYR A 50 1.79 -1.91 21.73
N TRP A 51 1.98 -1.83 23.04
CA TRP A 51 3.24 -2.15 23.69
C TRP A 51 3.64 -3.63 23.51
N GLN A 52 2.75 -4.56 23.78
CA GLN A 52 3.00 -5.99 23.57
C GLN A 52 3.32 -6.29 22.10
N ALA A 53 2.61 -5.68 21.17
CA ALA A 53 2.89 -5.79 19.74
C ALA A 53 4.23 -5.16 19.36
N GLY A 54 4.61 -4.04 19.98
CA GLY A 54 5.92 -3.40 19.82
C GLY A 54 7.07 -4.30 20.25
N ILE A 55 6.95 -4.97 21.40
CA ILE A 55 7.94 -5.98 21.85
C ILE A 55 8.04 -7.12 20.81
N LEU A 56 6.90 -7.67 20.41
CA LEU A 56 6.89 -8.78 19.45
C LEU A 56 7.47 -8.37 18.09
N SER A 57 7.16 -7.17 17.61
CA SER A 57 7.76 -6.61 16.38
C SER A 57 9.27 -6.44 16.49
N TRP A 58 9.76 -6.02 17.67
CA TRP A 58 11.19 -5.88 17.93
C TRP A 58 11.92 -7.23 18.00
N ASP A 59 11.31 -8.22 18.66
CA ASP A 59 11.90 -9.55 18.85
C ASP A 59 11.76 -10.46 17.61
N SER A 60 10.87 -10.11 16.69
CA SER A 60 10.61 -10.83 15.45
C SER A 60 10.86 -9.94 14.24
N ASP A 61 10.94 -10.52 13.03
CA ASP A 61 11.08 -9.75 11.79
C ASP A 61 9.72 -9.36 11.18
N ILE A 62 8.75 -8.94 12.02
CA ILE A 62 7.44 -8.44 11.59
C ILE A 62 7.45 -6.91 11.55
N GLU A 63 7.23 -6.34 10.38
CA GLU A 63 7.11 -4.88 10.23
C GLU A 63 5.72 -4.40 10.64
N MET A 64 5.67 -3.58 11.68
CA MET A 64 4.43 -2.92 12.11
C MET A 64 4.34 -1.51 11.55
N ASN A 65 3.15 -1.14 11.09
CA ASN A 65 2.84 0.18 10.59
C ASN A 65 1.52 0.68 11.18
N MET A 66 1.25 1.97 11.08
CA MET A 66 0.01 2.55 11.57
C MET A 66 -0.55 3.55 10.57
N HIS A 67 -1.77 3.32 10.15
CA HIS A 67 -2.55 4.29 9.41
C HIS A 67 -3.31 5.20 10.36
N GLY A 68 -3.04 6.49 10.28
CA GLY A 68 -3.70 7.51 11.07
C GLY A 68 -5.16 7.75 10.65
N PRO A 69 -5.84 8.70 11.28
CA PRO A 69 -7.24 8.97 11.01
C PRO A 69 -7.51 9.30 9.54
N TYR A 70 -8.49 8.60 8.94
CA TYR A 70 -8.84 8.74 7.51
C TYR A 70 -9.39 10.12 7.16
N TYR A 71 -10.16 10.71 8.06
CA TYR A 71 -10.87 11.98 7.78
C TYR A 71 -10.02 13.16 8.24
N ALA A 72 -8.98 13.46 7.46
CA ALA A 72 -8.16 14.64 7.63
C ALA A 72 -8.65 15.78 6.72
N GLU A 73 -8.51 17.02 7.19
CA GLU A 73 -8.85 18.26 6.49
C GLU A 73 -7.67 19.23 6.63
N LEU A 74 -6.48 18.79 6.13
CA LEU A 74 -5.23 19.52 6.35
C LEU A 74 -5.14 20.82 5.52
N LEU A 75 -5.86 20.87 4.41
CA LEU A 75 -6.03 22.07 3.58
C LEU A 75 -7.29 22.89 3.93
N GLY A 76 -8.06 22.43 4.91
CA GLY A 76 -9.21 23.16 5.43
C GLY A 76 -8.83 24.40 6.23
N ASN A 77 -9.84 25.08 6.79
CA ASN A 77 -9.62 26.24 7.64
C ASN A 77 -8.81 25.87 8.92
N ARG A 78 -8.36 26.89 9.65
CA ARG A 78 -7.51 26.69 10.85
C ARG A 78 -8.12 25.73 11.89
N ARG A 79 -9.45 25.77 12.08
CA ARG A 79 -10.14 24.90 13.07
C ARG A 79 -10.16 23.43 12.61
N GLU A 80 -10.44 23.19 11.36
CA GLU A 80 -10.47 21.86 10.73
C GLU A 80 -9.08 21.25 10.76
N ARG A 81 -8.08 22.01 10.31
CA ARG A 81 -6.68 21.58 10.33
C ARG A 81 -6.19 21.23 11.74
N ASN A 82 -6.45 22.10 12.74
CA ASN A 82 -6.05 21.82 14.11
C ASN A 82 -6.73 20.57 14.68
N ARG A 83 -7.99 20.32 14.35
CA ARG A 83 -8.71 19.12 14.75
C ARG A 83 -8.08 17.86 14.15
N SER A 84 -7.69 17.93 12.88
CA SER A 84 -7.00 16.84 12.18
C SER A 84 -5.65 16.55 12.81
N LEU A 85 -4.83 17.57 13.07
CA LEU A 85 -3.52 17.44 13.71
C LEU A 85 -3.60 16.83 15.12
N LEU A 86 -4.60 17.20 15.94
CA LEU A 86 -4.81 16.59 17.25
C LEU A 86 -5.12 15.10 17.17
N LYS A 87 -5.90 14.67 16.17
CA LYS A 87 -6.16 13.25 15.94
C LYS A 87 -4.90 12.51 15.47
N MET A 88 -4.12 13.12 14.57
CA MET A 88 -2.85 12.57 14.10
C MET A 88 -1.85 12.39 15.25
N GLU A 89 -1.78 13.35 16.18
CA GLU A 89 -0.91 13.25 17.35
C GLU A 89 -1.18 12.00 18.19
N SER A 90 -2.45 11.63 18.39
CA SER A 90 -2.81 10.40 19.08
C SER A 90 -2.24 9.14 18.38
N SER A 91 -2.24 9.12 17.05
CA SER A 91 -1.64 8.00 16.30
C SER A 91 -0.11 8.02 16.32
N MET A 92 0.53 9.20 16.39
CA MET A 92 1.98 9.31 16.60
C MET A 92 2.40 8.69 17.94
N GLN A 93 1.67 9.01 19.02
CA GLN A 93 1.91 8.43 20.35
C GLN A 93 1.75 6.91 20.37
N ALA A 94 0.70 6.39 19.72
CA ALA A 94 0.48 4.95 19.64
C ALA A 94 1.50 4.25 18.73
N GLY A 95 1.84 4.84 17.60
CA GLY A 95 2.81 4.31 16.65
C GLY A 95 4.20 4.16 17.25
N LYS A 96 4.63 5.14 18.06
CA LYS A 96 5.86 5.06 18.85
C LYS A 96 5.90 3.81 19.75
N ILE A 97 4.80 3.54 20.46
CA ILE A 97 4.69 2.39 21.37
C ILE A 97 4.61 1.08 20.59
N LEU A 98 3.94 1.07 19.45
CA LEU A 98 3.79 -0.07 18.56
C LEU A 98 5.09 -0.47 17.83
N ASN A 99 6.15 0.32 17.88
CA ASN A 99 7.31 0.20 16.99
C ASN A 99 6.93 0.36 15.51
N ALA A 100 5.99 1.27 15.20
CA ALA A 100 5.55 1.49 13.84
C ALA A 100 6.67 2.12 13.00
N ARG A 101 6.99 1.49 11.85
CA ARG A 101 7.99 2.01 10.93
C ARG A 101 7.48 3.22 10.17
N HIS A 102 6.21 3.21 9.77
CA HIS A 102 5.54 4.29 9.08
C HIS A 102 4.26 4.71 9.81
N LEU A 103 3.99 6.01 9.77
CA LEU A 103 2.73 6.61 10.19
C LEU A 103 2.08 7.21 8.95
N THR A 104 1.09 6.52 8.38
CA THR A 104 0.45 6.89 7.11
C THR A 104 -0.70 7.85 7.32
N TYR A 105 -0.78 8.91 6.50
CA TYR A 105 -1.82 9.92 6.58
C TYR A 105 -2.32 10.35 5.21
N HIS A 106 -3.62 10.63 5.12
CA HIS A 106 -4.23 11.38 4.03
C HIS A 106 -4.22 12.88 4.32
N VAL A 107 -4.25 13.69 3.27
CA VAL A 107 -4.35 15.15 3.36
C VAL A 107 -5.81 15.61 3.43
N GLY A 108 -6.68 14.97 2.66
CA GLY A 108 -8.09 15.31 2.56
C GLY A 108 -8.42 16.22 1.37
N PRO A 109 -9.59 16.90 1.41
CA PRO A 109 -10.02 17.80 0.34
C PRO A 109 -9.07 18.99 0.14
N TYR A 110 -9.02 19.53 -1.08
CA TYR A 110 -8.26 20.75 -1.37
C TYR A 110 -8.74 21.98 -0.55
N GLY A 111 -9.96 21.93 -0.02
CA GLY A 111 -10.51 23.04 0.78
C GLY A 111 -10.68 24.32 -0.03
N GLU A 112 -9.97 25.38 0.38
CA GLU A 112 -9.96 26.66 -0.31
C GLU A 112 -8.88 26.77 -1.39
N TYR A 113 -8.07 25.71 -1.58
CA TYR A 113 -6.98 25.68 -2.56
C TYR A 113 -7.45 25.03 -3.85
N GLU A 114 -6.93 25.53 -4.97
CA GLU A 114 -6.98 24.81 -6.23
C GLU A 114 -5.79 23.84 -6.33
N PRO A 115 -5.91 22.74 -7.10
CA PRO A 115 -4.77 21.87 -7.39
C PRO A 115 -3.57 22.64 -7.93
N GLY A 116 -2.39 22.45 -7.35
CA GLY A 116 -1.17 23.09 -7.78
C GLY A 116 -0.22 23.50 -6.65
N SER A 117 0.78 24.30 -6.99
CA SER A 117 1.90 24.63 -6.11
C SER A 117 1.51 25.24 -4.75
N ALA A 118 0.46 26.07 -4.71
CA ALA A 118 0.01 26.69 -3.45
C ALA A 118 -0.57 25.64 -2.47
N ALA A 119 -1.29 24.64 -2.98
CA ALA A 119 -1.77 23.52 -2.17
C ALA A 119 -0.58 22.66 -1.69
N ASN A 120 0.36 22.36 -2.58
CA ASN A 120 1.55 21.54 -2.27
C ASN A 120 2.43 22.24 -1.22
N GLU A 121 2.67 23.54 -1.33
CA GLU A 121 3.41 24.34 -0.33
C GLU A 121 2.72 24.30 1.05
N GLN A 122 1.39 24.43 1.09
CA GLN A 122 0.64 24.34 2.34
C GLN A 122 0.72 22.94 2.95
N VAL A 123 0.63 21.88 2.15
CA VAL A 123 0.81 20.49 2.60
C VAL A 123 2.23 20.29 3.12
N ALA A 124 3.25 20.75 2.41
CA ALA A 124 4.64 20.67 2.85
C ALA A 124 4.86 21.36 4.21
N ASN A 125 4.28 22.56 4.41
CA ASN A 125 4.35 23.28 5.68
C ASN A 125 3.68 22.50 6.83
N VAL A 126 2.52 21.89 6.58
CA VAL A 126 1.82 21.06 7.57
C VAL A 126 2.66 19.83 7.92
N PHE A 127 3.16 19.09 6.91
CA PHE A 127 3.93 17.89 7.17
C PHE A 127 5.32 18.13 7.76
N SER A 128 5.94 19.28 7.52
CA SER A 128 7.13 19.71 8.26
C SER A 128 6.85 19.77 9.77
N GLY A 129 5.74 20.36 10.17
CA GLY A 129 5.31 20.38 11.58
C GLY A 129 4.94 19.00 12.13
N VAL A 130 4.35 18.13 11.30
CA VAL A 130 4.05 16.74 11.68
C VAL A 130 5.33 15.95 11.93
N VAL A 131 6.32 16.03 11.06
CA VAL A 131 7.64 15.38 11.23
C VAL A 131 8.36 15.88 12.48
N GLU A 132 8.39 17.19 12.71
CA GLU A 132 8.95 17.78 13.93
C GLU A 132 8.25 17.25 15.18
N ARG A 133 6.92 17.11 15.14
CA ARG A 133 6.15 16.57 16.26
C ARG A 133 6.46 15.09 16.51
N VAL A 134 6.58 14.27 15.47
CA VAL A 134 7.01 12.86 15.59
C VAL A 134 8.39 12.77 16.23
N ARG A 135 9.35 13.57 15.78
CA ARG A 135 10.72 13.61 16.35
C ARG A 135 10.71 14.04 17.82
N SER A 136 9.92 15.07 18.17
CA SER A 136 9.75 15.52 19.56
C SER A 136 9.16 14.41 20.45
N ILE A 137 8.08 13.76 20.01
CA ILE A 137 7.42 12.66 20.73
C ILE A 137 8.42 11.49 20.96
N TRP A 138 9.28 11.23 20.00
CA TRP A 138 10.30 10.18 20.09
C TRP A 138 11.42 10.57 21.06
N GLY A 139 11.93 11.80 20.97
CA GLY A 139 12.95 12.34 21.89
C GLY A 139 12.47 12.38 23.35
N ASP A 140 11.25 12.88 23.60
CA ASP A 140 10.63 12.87 24.93
C ASP A 140 10.56 11.42 25.48
N ALA A 141 10.22 10.46 24.62
CA ALA A 141 10.14 9.06 25.02
C ALA A 141 11.50 8.41 25.33
N GLN A 142 12.56 8.80 24.62
CA GLN A 142 13.92 8.35 24.93
C GLN A 142 14.38 8.81 26.33
N GLU A 143 13.91 9.95 26.79
CA GLU A 143 14.21 10.48 28.11
C GLU A 143 13.36 9.86 29.23
N GLU A 144 12.08 9.56 28.94
CA GLU A 144 11.09 9.15 29.93
C GLU A 144 10.89 7.65 30.08
N LEU A 145 11.11 6.87 29.00
CA LEU A 145 10.80 5.45 28.98
C LEU A 145 12.04 4.58 29.24
N ASP A 146 11.82 3.50 30.00
CA ASP A 146 12.87 2.55 30.34
C ASP A 146 13.32 1.75 29.12
N TYR A 147 14.62 1.67 28.91
CA TYR A 147 15.25 0.91 27.82
C TYR A 147 14.80 -0.57 27.79
N ALA A 148 14.73 -1.22 28.95
CA ALA A 148 14.37 -2.65 29.00
C ALA A 148 12.92 -2.90 28.55
N ALA A 149 12.02 -1.91 28.70
CA ALA A 149 10.63 -2.03 28.30
C ALA A 149 10.38 -1.55 26.86
N PHE A 150 11.24 -0.66 26.33
CA PHE A 150 11.09 -0.04 25.00
C PHE A 150 12.41 0.05 24.27
N PRO A 151 13.12 -1.07 23.99
CA PRO A 151 14.45 -1.03 23.38
C PRO A 151 14.44 -0.36 22.00
N TRP A 152 13.37 -0.53 21.20
CA TRP A 152 13.28 0.09 19.87
C TRP A 152 13.24 1.63 19.91
N ILE A 153 12.74 2.24 20.98
CA ILE A 153 12.73 3.71 21.10
C ILE A 153 14.16 4.26 21.22
N HIS A 154 15.07 3.48 21.82
CA HIS A 154 16.46 3.88 22.02
C HIS A 154 17.40 3.47 20.89
N GLU A 155 17.03 2.43 20.13
CA GLU A 155 17.90 1.83 19.10
C GLU A 155 17.44 2.06 17.67
N SER A 156 16.16 2.51 17.48
CA SER A 156 15.63 2.81 16.15
C SER A 156 15.49 4.31 15.91
N GLU A 157 15.44 4.67 14.65
CA GLU A 157 15.05 6.01 14.23
C GLU A 157 13.53 6.23 14.43
N PRO A 158 13.09 7.49 14.61
CA PRO A 158 11.67 7.81 14.66
C PRO A 158 10.91 7.29 13.43
N SER A 159 9.64 6.94 13.63
CA SER A 159 8.76 6.55 12.52
C SER A 159 8.78 7.56 11.38
N LEU A 160 8.83 7.06 10.14
CA LEU A 160 8.66 7.91 8.96
C LEU A 160 7.20 8.36 8.83
N VAL A 161 7.00 9.56 8.33
CA VAL A 161 5.65 10.11 8.09
C VAL A 161 5.25 9.80 6.66
N GLY A 162 4.33 8.86 6.48
CA GLY A 162 3.79 8.45 5.19
C GLY A 162 2.71 9.42 4.69
N ILE A 163 2.84 9.89 3.47
CA ILE A 163 1.80 10.68 2.79
C ILE A 163 1.20 9.83 1.69
N GLU A 164 -0.08 9.48 1.83
CA GLU A 164 -0.72 8.55 0.94
C GLU A 164 -1.38 9.23 -0.25
N THR A 165 -1.25 8.60 -1.43
CA THR A 165 -2.00 8.97 -2.61
C THR A 165 -3.51 8.83 -2.37
N SER A 166 -4.33 9.63 -3.06
CA SER A 166 -5.79 9.62 -2.95
C SER A 166 -6.46 9.12 -4.22
N GLY A 167 -7.55 8.36 -4.06
CA GLY A 167 -8.31 7.77 -5.15
C GLY A 167 -9.41 8.65 -5.73
N ARG A 168 -9.61 9.89 -5.25
CA ARG A 168 -10.68 10.79 -5.69
C ARG A 168 -10.14 12.11 -6.18
N GLN A 169 -10.74 12.65 -7.22
CA GLN A 169 -10.27 13.89 -7.87
C GLN A 169 -10.46 15.14 -7.00
N GLU A 170 -11.48 15.16 -6.12
CA GLU A 170 -11.70 16.25 -5.19
C GLU A 170 -10.76 16.27 -3.97
N LEU A 171 -9.93 15.22 -3.82
CA LEU A 171 -8.95 15.11 -2.74
C LEU A 171 -7.55 15.38 -3.26
N TRP A 172 -6.75 16.05 -2.45
CA TRP A 172 -5.31 16.17 -2.67
C TRP A 172 -4.64 14.80 -2.59
N GLY A 173 -3.64 14.53 -3.40
CA GLY A 173 -2.84 13.31 -3.34
C GLY A 173 -2.77 12.56 -4.67
N THR A 174 -2.54 13.26 -5.80
CA THR A 174 -1.98 12.61 -6.98
C THR A 174 -0.58 12.10 -6.67
N ILE A 175 -0.07 11.18 -7.46
CA ILE A 175 1.29 10.67 -7.25
C ILE A 175 2.32 11.80 -7.36
N GLU A 176 2.16 12.71 -8.31
CA GLU A 176 3.04 13.85 -8.53
C GLU A 176 3.05 14.80 -7.33
N GLU A 177 1.88 15.12 -6.77
CA GLU A 177 1.74 15.97 -5.59
C GLU A 177 2.42 15.33 -4.36
N VAL A 178 2.20 14.04 -4.14
CA VAL A 178 2.81 13.30 -3.02
C VAL A 178 4.33 13.28 -3.16
N LEU A 179 4.85 12.98 -4.36
CA LEU A 179 6.29 12.95 -4.62
C LEU A 179 6.93 14.33 -4.46
N GLU A 180 6.28 15.40 -4.94
CA GLU A 180 6.75 16.77 -4.79
C GLU A 180 6.91 17.13 -3.30
N VAL A 181 5.89 16.87 -2.49
CA VAL A 181 5.94 17.17 -1.05
C VAL A 181 6.97 16.31 -0.33
N CYS A 182 7.01 15.00 -0.59
CA CYS A 182 7.96 14.10 0.04
C CYS A 182 9.42 14.44 -0.32
N ASN A 183 9.66 14.98 -1.51
CA ASN A 183 10.99 15.43 -1.90
C ASN A 183 11.43 16.73 -1.19
N HIS A 184 10.48 17.56 -0.75
CA HIS A 184 10.74 18.82 -0.04
C HIS A 184 10.79 18.69 1.48
N VAL A 185 10.13 17.69 2.06
CA VAL A 185 10.00 17.53 3.52
C VAL A 185 10.74 16.27 3.98
N GLU A 186 11.94 16.48 4.51
CA GLU A 186 12.76 15.39 5.05
C GLU A 186 12.07 14.69 6.24
N GLY A 187 11.99 13.36 6.18
CA GLY A 187 11.30 12.51 7.17
C GLY A 187 9.90 12.10 6.72
N THR A 188 9.48 12.55 5.52
CA THR A 188 8.28 12.03 4.86
C THR A 188 8.63 10.97 3.82
N VAL A 189 7.69 10.07 3.55
CA VAL A 189 7.80 9.04 2.50
C VAL A 189 6.50 8.93 1.72
N PRO A 190 6.55 8.68 0.41
CA PRO A 190 5.34 8.41 -0.36
C PRO A 190 4.75 7.05 0.01
N VAL A 191 3.46 7.02 0.29
CA VAL A 191 2.66 5.80 0.43
C VAL A 191 1.83 5.64 -0.85
N ILE A 192 2.15 4.61 -1.62
CA ILE A 192 1.64 4.43 -2.98
C ILE A 192 0.46 3.46 -2.93
N ASN A 193 -0.76 3.98 -2.93
CA ASN A 193 -1.95 3.14 -3.00
C ASN A 193 -2.30 2.84 -4.45
N MET A 194 -2.10 1.59 -4.88
CA MET A 194 -2.29 1.16 -6.26
C MET A 194 -3.75 1.26 -6.70
N ALA A 195 -4.69 1.00 -5.80
CA ALA A 195 -6.12 1.16 -6.07
C ALA A 195 -6.48 2.63 -6.34
N HIS A 196 -5.87 3.56 -5.63
CA HIS A 196 -6.07 4.99 -5.83
C HIS A 196 -5.52 5.48 -7.16
N ILE A 197 -4.28 5.06 -7.50
CA ILE A 197 -3.66 5.41 -8.78
C ILE A 197 -4.45 4.83 -9.95
N HIS A 198 -4.87 3.55 -9.85
CA HIS A 198 -5.68 2.89 -10.86
C HIS A 198 -7.01 3.63 -11.08
N ALA A 199 -7.73 3.96 -10.00
CA ALA A 199 -8.99 4.65 -10.07
C ALA A 199 -8.86 6.05 -10.70
N ARG A 200 -7.89 6.87 -10.22
CA ARG A 200 -7.64 8.22 -10.76
C ARG A 200 -7.17 8.19 -12.21
N GLY A 201 -6.40 7.17 -12.57
CA GLY A 201 -5.94 6.91 -13.94
C GLY A 201 -6.99 6.24 -14.84
N HIS A 202 -8.28 6.20 -14.44
CA HIS A 202 -9.36 5.59 -15.22
C HIS A 202 -9.12 4.12 -15.57
N GLY A 203 -8.52 3.36 -14.66
CA GLY A 203 -8.20 1.94 -14.88
C GLY A 203 -6.84 1.73 -15.59
N LYS A 204 -5.86 2.61 -15.36
CA LYS A 204 -4.57 2.59 -16.06
C LYS A 204 -3.69 1.38 -15.70
N MET A 205 -3.64 0.96 -14.42
CA MET A 205 -2.69 -0.05 -13.95
C MET A 205 -3.10 -1.46 -14.40
N LYS A 206 -2.61 -1.94 -15.54
CA LYS A 206 -3.01 -3.21 -16.16
C LYS A 206 -1.85 -4.12 -16.54
N THR A 207 -0.68 -3.56 -16.84
CA THR A 207 0.49 -4.29 -17.33
C THR A 207 1.69 -4.10 -16.40
N SER A 208 2.71 -4.93 -16.52
CA SER A 208 3.97 -4.75 -15.76
C SER A 208 4.68 -3.46 -16.14
N GLU A 209 4.53 -3.01 -17.38
CA GLU A 209 5.07 -1.74 -17.88
C GLU A 209 4.41 -0.53 -17.20
N ASP A 210 3.10 -0.57 -16.90
CA ASP A 210 2.43 0.50 -16.15
C ASP A 210 3.05 0.67 -14.75
N TYR A 211 3.42 -0.45 -14.12
CA TYR A 211 4.13 -0.42 -12.83
C TYR A 211 5.57 0.07 -12.99
N ALA A 212 6.27 -0.34 -14.06
CA ALA A 212 7.61 0.15 -14.36
C ALA A 212 7.61 1.67 -14.56
N GLU A 213 6.69 2.22 -15.35
CA GLU A 213 6.52 3.66 -15.53
C GLU A 213 6.26 4.39 -14.19
N LEU A 214 5.37 3.85 -13.36
CA LEU A 214 5.07 4.41 -12.04
C LEU A 214 6.31 4.45 -11.15
N PHE A 215 7.02 3.34 -11.02
CA PHE A 215 8.19 3.25 -10.15
C PHE A 215 9.41 4.00 -10.72
N ASP A 216 9.51 4.16 -12.03
CA ASP A 216 10.49 5.04 -12.65
C ASP A 216 10.23 6.52 -12.32
N LEU A 217 8.96 6.95 -12.35
CA LEU A 217 8.56 8.28 -11.88
C LEU A 217 8.93 8.49 -10.40
N VAL A 218 8.59 7.52 -9.54
CA VAL A 218 8.92 7.58 -8.11
C VAL A 218 10.44 7.65 -7.90
N ARG A 219 11.20 6.82 -8.61
CA ARG A 219 12.66 6.78 -8.54
C ARG A 219 13.30 8.10 -8.96
N GLN A 220 12.83 8.71 -10.04
CA GLN A 220 13.34 9.98 -10.56
C GLN A 220 13.00 11.16 -9.65
N SER A 221 11.82 11.14 -9.02
CA SER A 221 11.32 12.26 -8.23
C SER A 221 11.70 12.17 -6.77
N TYR A 222 11.75 10.96 -6.18
CA TYR A 222 11.99 10.76 -4.75
C TYR A 222 13.35 10.10 -4.46
N GLY A 223 13.85 9.24 -5.37
CA GLY A 223 15.18 8.64 -5.29
C GLY A 223 15.39 7.59 -4.21
N GLY A 224 14.35 7.23 -3.46
CA GLY A 224 14.41 6.21 -2.42
C GLY A 224 14.45 4.79 -2.97
N LYS A 225 14.86 3.82 -2.12
CA LYS A 225 14.82 2.40 -2.44
C LYS A 225 13.79 1.64 -1.62
N LYS A 226 13.28 2.26 -0.56
CA LYS A 226 12.24 1.70 0.31
C LYS A 226 10.91 2.29 -0.09
N PHE A 227 9.94 1.42 -0.34
CA PHE A 227 8.61 1.79 -0.79
C PHE A 227 7.56 1.18 0.12
N TYR A 228 6.57 1.97 0.44
CA TYR A 228 5.40 1.53 1.19
C TYR A 228 4.18 1.65 0.30
N CYS A 229 3.48 0.55 0.10
CA CYS A 229 2.38 0.45 -0.85
C CYS A 229 1.14 -0.13 -0.20
N HIS A 230 -0.03 0.36 -0.62
CA HIS A 230 -1.30 -0.30 -0.37
C HIS A 230 -1.82 -0.94 -1.66
N PHE A 231 -2.44 -2.10 -1.54
CA PHE A 231 -3.06 -2.79 -2.66
C PHE A 231 -4.41 -3.38 -2.28
N ALA A 232 -5.42 -3.10 -3.07
CA ALA A 232 -6.75 -3.71 -2.98
C ALA A 232 -7.39 -3.76 -4.37
N GLY A 233 -8.36 -4.61 -4.58
CA GLY A 233 -9.28 -4.41 -5.67
C GLY A 233 -10.10 -3.14 -5.44
N VAL A 234 -10.53 -2.48 -6.50
CA VAL A 234 -11.30 -1.22 -6.41
C VAL A 234 -12.42 -1.19 -7.44
N GLU A 235 -13.59 -0.74 -7.02
CA GLU A 235 -14.60 -0.26 -7.95
C GLU A 235 -14.40 1.25 -8.14
N HIS A 236 -14.33 1.68 -9.40
CA HIS A 236 -14.06 3.08 -9.72
C HIS A 236 -14.95 3.58 -10.84
N ARG A 237 -15.18 4.87 -10.88
CA ARG A 237 -15.97 5.52 -11.92
C ARG A 237 -15.49 6.93 -12.16
N MET A 238 -15.30 7.30 -13.43
CA MET A 238 -14.96 8.67 -13.84
C MET A 238 -13.74 9.24 -13.08
N GLY A 239 -12.70 8.42 -12.89
CA GLY A 239 -11.47 8.84 -12.20
C GLY A 239 -11.59 8.93 -10.67
N ASN A 240 -12.63 8.28 -10.07
CA ASN A 240 -12.83 8.28 -8.64
C ASN A 240 -13.01 6.87 -8.10
N ALA A 241 -12.26 6.51 -7.07
CA ALA A 241 -12.48 5.30 -6.29
C ALA A 241 -13.81 5.39 -5.53
N LEU A 242 -14.62 4.35 -5.62
CA LEU A 242 -15.91 4.26 -4.93
C LEU A 242 -15.77 3.45 -3.63
N HIS A 243 -15.28 2.23 -3.73
CA HIS A 243 -14.99 1.36 -2.59
C HIS A 243 -14.00 0.27 -2.96
N TYR A 244 -13.34 -0.28 -1.95
CA TYR A 244 -12.45 -1.42 -2.13
C TYR A 244 -13.23 -2.71 -2.33
N THR A 245 -12.67 -3.60 -3.14
CA THR A 245 -13.21 -4.93 -3.42
C THR A 245 -12.13 -5.98 -3.25
N GLN A 246 -12.52 -7.25 -3.33
CA GLN A 246 -11.54 -8.33 -3.42
C GLN A 246 -10.70 -8.19 -4.70
N ILE A 247 -9.42 -8.46 -4.64
CA ILE A 247 -8.50 -8.36 -5.80
C ILE A 247 -9.03 -9.16 -7.00
N LYS A 248 -9.51 -10.39 -6.77
CA LYS A 248 -10.06 -11.26 -7.83
C LYS A 248 -11.28 -10.69 -8.56
N LYS A 249 -12.03 -9.80 -7.92
CA LYS A 249 -13.26 -9.20 -8.49
C LYS A 249 -13.03 -7.87 -9.20
N SER A 250 -11.89 -7.22 -8.95
CA SER A 250 -11.52 -5.96 -9.56
C SER A 250 -10.93 -6.15 -10.95
N ASP A 251 -10.92 -5.10 -11.75
CA ASP A 251 -10.12 -4.99 -12.97
C ASP A 251 -8.63 -4.67 -12.66
N LEU A 252 -8.34 -4.09 -11.50
CA LEU A 252 -6.98 -4.01 -10.97
C LEU A 252 -6.52 -5.39 -10.50
N LYS A 253 -5.63 -6.03 -11.27
CA LYS A 253 -5.07 -7.34 -10.97
C LYS A 253 -3.69 -7.20 -10.31
N PHE A 254 -3.34 -8.16 -9.46
CA PHE A 254 -2.03 -8.17 -8.81
C PHE A 254 -0.94 -8.81 -9.69
N GLU A 255 -1.30 -9.69 -10.61
CA GLU A 255 -0.38 -10.44 -11.45
C GLU A 255 0.64 -9.55 -12.20
N PRO A 256 0.23 -8.45 -12.87
CA PRO A 256 1.18 -7.55 -13.54
C PRO A 256 2.16 -6.89 -12.55
N PHE A 257 1.69 -6.55 -11.35
CA PHE A 257 2.55 -6.01 -10.30
C PHE A 257 3.53 -7.07 -9.79
N ALA A 258 3.08 -8.30 -9.61
CA ALA A 258 3.94 -9.43 -9.24
C ALA A 258 5.03 -9.70 -10.29
N GLU A 259 4.71 -9.61 -11.58
CA GLU A 259 5.68 -9.75 -12.67
C GLU A 259 6.74 -8.64 -12.59
N TYR A 260 6.32 -7.37 -12.47
CA TYR A 260 7.23 -6.22 -12.26
C TYR A 260 8.13 -6.42 -11.03
N LEU A 261 7.57 -6.77 -9.88
CA LEU A 261 8.32 -7.00 -8.65
C LEU A 261 9.34 -8.14 -8.78
N ALA A 262 9.01 -9.19 -9.52
CA ALA A 262 9.91 -10.30 -9.75
C ALA A 262 11.11 -9.90 -10.64
N GLU A 263 10.90 -9.04 -11.63
CA GLU A 263 11.95 -8.55 -12.54
C GLU A 263 12.91 -7.59 -11.85
N GLU A 264 12.38 -6.63 -11.10
CA GLU A 264 13.14 -5.60 -10.38
C GLU A 264 13.74 -6.08 -9.05
N GLY A 265 13.55 -7.34 -8.72
CA GLY A 265 13.67 -8.01 -7.43
C GLY A 265 14.81 -7.66 -6.49
N ASP A 266 15.97 -7.21 -6.99
CA ASP A 266 17.15 -7.07 -6.13
C ASP A 266 17.39 -5.64 -5.62
N TRP A 267 16.69 -4.64 -6.16
CA TRP A 267 16.89 -3.24 -5.77
C TRP A 267 15.74 -2.61 -4.95
N LEU A 268 14.54 -3.20 -5.00
CA LEU A 268 13.37 -2.73 -4.25
C LEU A 268 13.32 -3.32 -2.84
N ASP A 269 13.24 -2.45 -1.84
CA ASP A 269 12.80 -2.79 -0.48
C ASP A 269 11.36 -2.31 -0.34
N ILE A 270 10.38 -3.23 -0.42
CA ILE A 270 8.97 -2.86 -0.56
C ILE A 270 8.09 -3.61 0.45
N THR A 271 7.25 -2.86 1.15
CA THR A 271 6.17 -3.39 1.99
C THR A 271 4.85 -3.10 1.31
N ILE A 272 4.02 -4.11 1.14
CA ILE A 272 2.69 -4.00 0.53
C ILE A 272 1.63 -4.45 1.52
N ILE A 273 0.72 -3.55 1.86
CA ILE A 273 -0.39 -3.82 2.76
C ILE A 273 -1.67 -4.06 1.96
N SER A 274 -2.37 -5.14 2.28
CA SER A 274 -3.67 -5.47 1.71
C SER A 274 -4.78 -4.66 2.38
N ASP A 275 -5.26 -3.63 1.70
CA ASP A 275 -6.45 -2.84 2.08
C ASP A 275 -7.76 -3.52 1.64
N SER A 276 -7.67 -4.73 1.11
CA SER A 276 -8.82 -5.50 0.65
C SER A 276 -9.77 -5.85 1.80
N PRO A 277 -11.08 -5.93 1.55
CA PRO A 277 -12.03 -6.48 2.53
C PRO A 277 -11.72 -7.92 2.98
N LEU A 278 -10.84 -8.63 2.27
CA LEU A 278 -10.38 -9.98 2.63
C LEU A 278 -9.03 -10.00 3.39
N LEU A 279 -8.47 -8.82 3.73
CA LEU A 279 -7.25 -8.65 4.53
C LEU A 279 -6.15 -9.68 4.19
N GLU A 280 -5.82 -10.57 5.13
CA GLU A 280 -4.77 -11.59 5.00
C GLU A 280 -4.99 -12.55 3.83
N HIS A 281 -6.23 -12.86 3.47
CA HIS A 281 -6.51 -13.76 2.35
C HIS A 281 -6.06 -13.17 1.01
N ASP A 282 -6.26 -11.86 0.80
CA ASP A 282 -5.76 -11.20 -0.39
C ASP A 282 -4.24 -10.91 -0.28
N ALA A 283 -3.69 -10.70 0.94
CA ALA A 283 -2.24 -10.66 1.15
C ALA A 283 -1.57 -11.99 0.77
N MET A 284 -2.13 -13.14 1.19
CA MET A 284 -1.67 -14.46 0.78
C MET A 284 -1.83 -14.70 -0.73
N TYR A 285 -2.91 -14.19 -1.32
CA TYR A 285 -3.09 -14.23 -2.78
C TYR A 285 -1.97 -13.47 -3.50
N MET A 286 -1.61 -12.28 -3.02
CA MET A 286 -0.49 -11.50 -3.54
C MET A 286 0.84 -12.26 -3.41
N LEU A 287 1.13 -12.83 -2.25
CA LEU A 287 2.34 -13.63 -2.01
C LEU A 287 2.45 -14.80 -3.00
N GLN A 288 1.36 -15.56 -3.18
CA GLN A 288 1.33 -16.69 -4.13
C GLN A 288 1.60 -16.26 -5.57
N HIS A 289 1.09 -15.11 -6.00
CA HIS A 289 1.33 -14.60 -7.35
C HIS A 289 2.75 -14.09 -7.54
N TYR A 290 3.30 -13.44 -6.53
CA TYR A 290 4.71 -13.03 -6.53
C TYR A 290 5.66 -14.23 -6.60
N ASP A 291 5.45 -15.26 -5.78
CA ASP A 291 6.27 -16.48 -5.80
C ASP A 291 6.22 -17.18 -7.15
N LYS A 292 5.04 -17.27 -7.76
CA LYS A 292 4.87 -17.84 -9.11
C LYS A 292 5.62 -17.02 -10.17
N ALA A 293 5.51 -15.70 -10.14
CA ALA A 293 6.20 -14.81 -11.07
C ALA A 293 7.73 -14.96 -10.92
N ARG A 294 8.22 -14.93 -9.68
CA ARG A 294 9.64 -15.12 -9.35
C ARG A 294 10.17 -16.47 -9.81
N GLN A 295 9.45 -17.56 -9.51
CA GLN A 295 9.85 -18.89 -9.94
C GLN A 295 9.92 -19.00 -11.46
N ARG A 296 8.92 -18.48 -12.17
CA ARG A 296 8.90 -18.44 -13.64
C ARG A 296 10.09 -17.68 -14.21
N LEU A 297 10.42 -16.52 -13.64
CA LEU A 297 11.58 -15.72 -14.05
C LEU A 297 12.89 -16.50 -13.87
N LEU A 298 13.06 -17.20 -12.73
CA LEU A 298 14.24 -18.01 -12.45
C LEU A 298 14.36 -19.18 -13.46
N GLU A 299 13.26 -19.83 -13.81
CA GLU A 299 13.24 -20.89 -14.84
C GLU A 299 13.63 -20.37 -16.23
N ILE A 300 13.13 -19.18 -16.60
CA ILE A 300 13.49 -18.51 -17.86
C ILE A 300 14.98 -18.17 -17.88
N ARG A 301 15.50 -17.53 -16.83
CA ARG A 301 16.94 -17.20 -16.71
C ARG A 301 17.83 -18.45 -16.79
N ALA A 302 17.47 -19.51 -16.07
CA ALA A 302 18.22 -20.77 -16.10
C ALA A 302 18.19 -21.47 -17.47
N ARG A 303 17.09 -21.34 -18.21
CA ARG A 303 17.00 -21.86 -19.59
C ARG A 303 17.89 -21.08 -20.55
N ASP A 304 17.88 -19.76 -20.44
CA ASP A 304 18.66 -18.89 -21.30
C ASP A 304 20.17 -19.06 -21.02
N GLU A 305 20.54 -19.17 -19.76
CA GLU A 305 21.93 -19.46 -19.36
C GLU A 305 22.45 -20.80 -19.93
N ARG A 306 21.60 -21.85 -19.87
CA ARG A 306 21.92 -23.13 -20.49
C ARG A 306 22.08 -23.02 -22.01
N ARG A 307 21.20 -22.25 -22.68
CA ARG A 307 21.27 -22.00 -24.13
C ARG A 307 22.57 -21.28 -24.51
N LEU A 308 22.94 -20.24 -23.77
CA LEU A 308 24.18 -19.50 -23.98
C LEU A 308 25.43 -20.37 -23.73
N LYS A 309 25.39 -21.21 -22.67
CA LYS A 309 26.49 -22.13 -22.39
C LYS A 309 26.71 -23.11 -23.55
N LEU A 310 25.64 -23.73 -24.05
CA LEU A 310 25.71 -24.63 -25.19
C LEU A 310 26.22 -23.92 -26.47
N ALA A 311 25.80 -22.70 -26.72
CA ALA A 311 26.27 -21.91 -27.84
C ALA A 311 27.77 -21.59 -27.75
N ARG A 312 28.28 -21.26 -26.54
CA ARG A 312 29.72 -21.08 -26.28
C ARG A 312 30.52 -22.38 -26.50
N GLU A 313 30.03 -23.49 -26.00
CA GLU A 313 30.65 -24.83 -26.20
C GLU A 313 30.63 -25.26 -27.66
N ALA A 314 29.66 -24.82 -28.44
CA ALA A 314 29.58 -25.03 -29.88
C ALA A 314 30.52 -24.12 -30.69
N GLY A 315 31.25 -23.22 -30.06
CA GLY A 315 32.24 -22.35 -30.69
C GLY A 315 31.64 -21.12 -31.39
N MET A 316 30.44 -20.69 -31.01
CA MET A 316 29.84 -19.46 -31.53
C MET A 316 30.71 -18.23 -31.17
N SER A 317 30.80 -17.28 -32.09
CA SER A 317 31.54 -16.03 -31.90
C SER A 317 30.86 -15.12 -30.87
N SER A 318 31.58 -14.12 -30.36
CA SER A 318 31.03 -13.11 -29.43
C SER A 318 29.82 -12.37 -30.02
N ASP A 319 29.86 -12.10 -31.34
CA ASP A 319 28.79 -11.36 -32.03
C ASP A 319 27.52 -12.24 -32.16
N GLU A 320 27.69 -13.52 -32.46
CA GLU A 320 26.58 -14.49 -32.51
C GLU A 320 25.96 -14.73 -31.12
N LEU A 321 26.79 -14.75 -30.07
CA LEU A 321 26.29 -14.85 -28.68
C LEU A 321 25.49 -13.60 -28.27
N ALA A 322 25.98 -12.40 -28.62
CA ALA A 322 25.28 -11.16 -28.35
C ALA A 322 23.90 -11.09 -29.09
N GLU A 323 23.87 -11.57 -30.35
CA GLU A 323 22.61 -11.65 -31.09
C GLU A 323 21.64 -12.68 -30.47
N LEU A 324 22.14 -13.79 -29.94
CA LEU A 324 21.35 -14.80 -29.23
C LEU A 324 20.75 -14.24 -27.92
N GLU A 325 21.53 -13.44 -27.17
CA GLU A 325 21.06 -12.73 -25.98
C GLU A 325 19.96 -11.71 -26.31
N LYS A 326 20.16 -10.94 -27.38
CA LYS A 326 19.20 -9.95 -27.85
C LYS A 326 17.89 -10.62 -28.29
N GLN A 327 17.95 -11.70 -29.05
CA GLN A 327 16.77 -12.48 -29.46
C GLN A 327 16.02 -13.08 -28.25
N ALA A 328 16.75 -13.53 -27.23
CA ALA A 328 16.12 -14.01 -25.98
C ALA A 328 15.38 -12.87 -25.25
N ALA A 329 15.94 -11.67 -25.19
CA ALA A 329 15.32 -10.49 -24.61
C ALA A 329 14.08 -10.02 -25.40
N GLU A 330 14.15 -10.00 -26.74
CA GLU A 330 13.03 -9.66 -27.62
C GLU A 330 11.89 -10.68 -27.51
N ALA A 331 12.23 -11.98 -27.43
CA ALA A 331 11.23 -13.03 -27.26
C ALA A 331 10.50 -12.95 -25.91
N ARG A 332 11.18 -12.45 -24.86
CA ARG A 332 10.55 -12.17 -23.56
C ARG A 332 9.53 -11.05 -23.70
N LYS A 333 9.93 -9.90 -24.25
CA LYS A 333 9.05 -8.73 -24.47
C LYS A 333 7.81 -9.13 -25.29
N LYS A 334 8.00 -9.86 -26.39
CA LYS A 334 6.87 -10.29 -27.22
C LYS A 334 5.90 -11.24 -26.50
N SER A 335 6.42 -12.13 -25.63
CA SER A 335 5.58 -13.01 -24.80
C SER A 335 4.78 -12.26 -23.75
N GLU A 336 5.25 -11.08 -23.33
CA GLU A 336 4.58 -10.17 -22.39
C GLU A 336 3.49 -9.36 -23.10
N GLU A 337 3.78 -8.81 -24.28
CA GLU A 337 2.81 -8.12 -25.15
C GLU A 337 1.63 -9.02 -25.54
N GLU A 338 1.89 -10.28 -25.94
CA GLU A 338 0.84 -11.23 -26.31
C GLU A 338 -0.10 -11.57 -25.12
N LYS A 339 0.40 -11.52 -23.89
CA LYS A 339 -0.42 -11.74 -22.70
C LYS A 339 -1.28 -10.52 -22.34
N SER A 340 -0.77 -9.31 -22.55
CA SER A 340 -1.53 -8.08 -22.34
C SER A 340 -2.73 -8.01 -23.29
N ASP A 341 -2.54 -8.41 -24.56
CA ASP A 341 -3.59 -8.48 -25.59
C ASP A 341 -4.65 -9.56 -25.30
N GLU A 342 -4.27 -10.67 -24.63
CA GLU A 342 -5.23 -11.68 -24.19
C GLU A 342 -6.05 -11.23 -22.97
N ALA A 343 -5.50 -10.40 -22.10
CA ALA A 343 -6.19 -9.82 -20.94
C ALA A 343 -7.23 -8.76 -21.35
N GLU A 344 -7.07 -8.11 -22.50
CA GLU A 344 -8.01 -7.11 -23.02
C GLU A 344 -9.26 -7.70 -23.71
N LYS A 345 -9.28 -9.01 -24.00
CA LYS A 345 -10.46 -9.63 -24.65
C LYS A 345 -11.63 -9.69 -23.68
N PRO A 346 -12.78 -9.07 -24.00
CA PRO A 346 -13.95 -9.08 -23.12
C PRO A 346 -14.42 -10.52 -22.91
N SER A 347 -14.59 -10.90 -21.64
CA SER A 347 -15.21 -12.17 -21.28
C SER A 347 -16.57 -12.33 -21.95
N PRO A 348 -16.92 -13.52 -22.49
CA PRO A 348 -18.21 -13.73 -23.13
C PRO A 348 -19.32 -13.51 -22.10
N THR A 349 -20.14 -12.49 -22.35
CA THR A 349 -21.33 -12.17 -21.56
C THR A 349 -22.24 -13.39 -21.44
N LYS A 350 -22.32 -13.99 -20.26
CA LYS A 350 -23.36 -14.97 -19.94
C LYS A 350 -24.70 -14.26 -19.99
N LYS A 351 -25.52 -14.57 -20.99
CA LYS A 351 -26.92 -14.12 -21.08
C LYS A 351 -27.67 -14.55 -19.83
N SER A 352 -28.15 -13.58 -19.08
CA SER A 352 -29.07 -13.81 -17.95
C SER A 352 -30.38 -14.43 -18.44
N PRO A 353 -30.99 -15.38 -17.70
CA PRO A 353 -32.29 -15.89 -18.05
C PRO A 353 -33.40 -14.82 -17.85
N PRO A 354 -34.49 -14.88 -18.61
CA PRO A 354 -35.53 -13.84 -18.59
C PRO A 354 -36.23 -13.79 -17.21
N LYS A 355 -36.35 -12.56 -16.67
CA LYS A 355 -37.15 -12.28 -15.48
C LYS A 355 -38.62 -12.53 -15.74
N LYS A 356 -39.26 -13.33 -14.89
CA LYS A 356 -40.72 -13.42 -14.82
C LYS A 356 -41.23 -12.18 -14.10
N ASP A 357 -42.17 -11.48 -14.77
CA ASP A 357 -42.97 -10.40 -14.18
C ASP A 357 -43.84 -10.93 -13.04
N THR A 358 -43.67 -10.36 -11.86
CA THR A 358 -44.68 -10.36 -10.81
C THR A 358 -44.84 -8.93 -10.31
N THR A 359 -45.93 -8.32 -10.74
CA THR A 359 -46.51 -7.11 -10.18
C THR A 359 -47.06 -7.39 -8.79
N SER A 360 -46.65 -6.62 -7.81
CA SER A 360 -47.55 -6.01 -6.82
C SER A 360 -46.79 -5.05 -5.90
N SER A 361 -47.39 -3.91 -5.79
CA SER A 361 -47.13 -2.75 -4.93
C SER A 361 -47.03 -3.10 -3.45
N GLU A 362 -46.10 -2.45 -2.76
CA GLU A 362 -46.38 -1.81 -1.47
C GLU A 362 -45.25 -0.86 -1.10
N MET A 363 -45.63 0.42 -1.01
CA MET A 363 -44.82 1.48 -0.42
C MET A 363 -44.74 1.23 1.09
N MET A 364 -43.52 1.16 1.64
CA MET A 364 -43.30 1.40 3.06
C MET A 364 -42.29 2.54 3.21
N SER A 365 -42.83 3.62 3.79
CA SER A 365 -42.07 4.73 4.36
C SER A 365 -41.24 4.26 5.53
N PHE A 366 -39.96 4.59 5.54
CA PHE A 366 -39.12 4.50 6.75
C PHE A 366 -38.98 5.89 7.35
N ASP A 367 -39.42 5.94 8.58
CA ASP A 367 -39.35 7.05 9.53
C ASP A 367 -37.95 7.12 10.11
N ASP A 368 -37.42 8.33 10.23
CA ASP A 368 -36.20 8.64 10.96
C ASP A 368 -36.44 8.47 12.45
N SER A 369 -35.72 7.59 13.11
CA SER A 369 -35.51 7.67 14.54
C SER A 369 -34.06 7.29 14.89
N GLU A 370 -33.41 8.29 15.51
CA GLU A 370 -32.16 8.24 16.22
C GLU A 370 -32.09 7.11 17.26
N ASP A 371 -30.85 6.82 17.63
CA ASP A 371 -30.38 5.99 18.73
C ASP A 371 -29.96 4.56 18.32
N ASP A 372 -28.64 4.37 18.32
CA ASP A 372 -28.01 3.38 19.19
C ASP A 372 -26.47 3.51 19.13
N ASP A 373 -25.94 3.96 20.23
CA ASP A 373 -24.57 3.72 20.71
C ASP A 373 -24.36 2.23 20.96
N ASP A 374 -23.13 1.79 20.80
CA ASP A 374 -22.53 0.48 21.09
C ASP A 374 -22.49 -0.50 19.90
N LEU A 375 -21.25 -0.58 19.36
CA LEU A 375 -20.51 -1.83 19.13
C LEU A 375 -19.34 -1.62 18.14
N PHE A 376 -18.12 -1.79 18.66
CA PHE A 376 -16.80 -2.01 18.05
C PHE A 376 -15.96 -0.79 17.76
#